data_41676ff93f354781e4f6e09c997f456e
#
_entry.id   41676ff93f354781e4f6e09c997f456e
#
_cell.length_a   1.000
_cell.length_b   1.000
_cell.length_c   1.000
_cell.angle_alpha   90.00
_cell.angle_beta   90.00
_cell.angle_gamma   90.00
#
_symmetry.space_group_name_H-M   'P 1'
#
loop_
_entity.id
_entity.type
_entity.pdbx_description
1 polymer ?
#
loop_
_entity_poly.entity_id
_entity_poly.type
_entity_poly.pdbx_seq_one_letter_code
_entity_poly.pdbx_strand_id
1 'polypeptide(L)'
;MYFDKIKLEKLLQGALNKYNIPGLAACVMHEGKIIYKSGFGLRNVSSNSCVNSKTIFGVASITKLVTALIIKQAENENILSTSDLVSAHVPDLSCLQKTKIEIRHLLNHSAGFPGLPTRHKSTDLFNSRINDEMKSFDDLVVYLNKLDFDMLAEPGKLLSYSNEGYCLLGCIIERLYSKSFISVVTEKVFEPLKLSRSFIGMNQAEFFNNIAEPLEVGKKNTNFVPIQYWDAPLFYSAGGLMTTVEDMSLLISHIGSIGTFGASEPLTANKIPVTSRNCMRYSYGSGLEIDLLDNNNTLIWHTGQRPGVSSFVGYLKELRLSVALSINIADAPTARLGRNIFKEFLQNRIEPVKLQWPPKVDNNHFKNDDLSKFTGIYGSLEMGNFNVFE
;
A
#
# COMPACT_ATOMS: atom_id res chain seq x y z
N MET A 1 11.11 20.84 16.09
CA MET A 1 10.30 19.90 16.90
C MET A 1 11.25 19.09 17.79
N TYR A 2 11.03 19.06 19.10
CA TYR A 2 11.83 18.23 20.03
C TYR A 2 11.20 16.84 20.14
N PHE A 3 12.02 15.80 20.09
CA PHE A 3 11.62 14.42 20.35
C PHE A 3 12.72 13.67 21.11
N ASP A 4 12.34 12.66 21.87
CA ASP A 4 13.28 11.83 22.60
C ASP A 4 13.81 10.71 21.71
N LYS A 5 15.01 10.91 21.14
CA LYS A 5 15.67 9.93 20.28
C LYS A 5 15.90 8.60 20.99
N ILE A 6 16.27 8.62 22.28
CA ILE A 6 16.54 7.39 23.05
C ILE A 6 15.26 6.58 23.21
N LYS A 7 14.14 7.25 23.48
CA LYS A 7 12.84 6.61 23.61
C LYS A 7 12.40 5.97 22.30
N LEU A 8 12.60 6.67 21.16
CA LEU A 8 12.31 6.15 19.83
C LEU A 8 13.17 4.92 19.51
N GLU A 9 14.47 4.96 19.79
CA GLU A 9 15.36 3.82 19.57
C GLU A 9 14.97 2.61 20.44
N LYS A 10 14.62 2.83 21.71
CA LYS A 10 14.09 1.78 22.59
C LYS A 10 12.79 1.17 22.05
N LEU A 11 11.89 1.99 21.51
CA LEU A 11 10.65 1.52 20.88
C LEU A 11 10.95 0.60 19.69
N LEU A 12 11.83 1.04 18.79
CA LEU A 12 12.20 0.28 17.60
C LEU A 12 12.96 -1.00 17.95
N GLN A 13 13.96 -0.93 18.83
CA GLN A 13 14.71 -2.10 19.31
C GLN A 13 13.80 -3.09 20.06
N GLY A 14 12.87 -2.58 20.87
CA GLY A 14 11.87 -3.40 21.55
C GLY A 14 10.94 -4.12 20.57
N ALA A 15 10.64 -3.47 19.44
CA ALA A 15 9.82 -4.10 18.38
C ALA A 15 10.55 -5.27 17.71
N LEU A 16 11.85 -5.15 17.42
CA LEU A 16 12.63 -6.26 16.86
C LEU A 16 12.52 -7.50 17.75
N ASN A 17 12.74 -7.33 19.05
CA ASN A 17 12.71 -8.43 20.00
C ASN A 17 11.29 -9.02 20.16
N LYS A 18 10.29 -8.13 20.32
CA LYS A 18 8.90 -8.53 20.58
C LYS A 18 8.26 -9.28 19.43
N TYR A 19 8.55 -8.86 18.20
CA TYR A 19 7.91 -9.38 17.00
C TYR A 19 8.85 -10.25 16.15
N ASN A 20 10.01 -10.63 16.71
CA ASN A 20 11.02 -11.45 16.04
C ASN A 20 11.37 -10.89 14.65
N ILE A 21 11.70 -9.59 14.58
CA ILE A 21 12.00 -8.89 13.34
C ILE A 21 13.50 -9.03 13.02
N PRO A 22 13.89 -9.60 11.86
CA PRO A 22 15.29 -9.78 11.52
C PRO A 22 16.00 -8.46 11.18
N GLY A 23 15.34 -7.57 10.44
CA GLY A 23 15.88 -6.28 10.05
C GLY A 23 14.81 -5.23 9.86
N LEU A 24 15.08 -4.00 10.29
CA LEU A 24 14.19 -2.85 10.24
C LEU A 24 14.97 -1.59 9.89
N ALA A 25 14.44 -0.80 8.94
CA ALA A 25 14.87 0.58 8.71
C ALA A 25 13.74 1.54 9.07
N ALA A 26 14.12 2.72 9.61
CA ALA A 26 13.18 3.78 9.97
C ALA A 26 13.73 5.15 9.54
N CYS A 27 12.82 6.02 9.07
CA CYS A 27 13.11 7.43 8.79
C CYS A 27 11.96 8.30 9.27
N VAL A 28 12.31 9.44 9.86
CA VAL A 28 11.36 10.49 10.24
C VAL A 28 11.84 11.80 9.62
N MET A 29 10.94 12.47 8.92
CA MET A 29 11.21 13.76 8.31
C MET A 29 10.20 14.79 8.80
N HIS A 30 10.68 15.98 9.12
CA HIS A 30 9.88 17.12 9.55
C HIS A 30 10.20 18.33 8.66
N GLU A 31 9.16 18.95 8.10
CA GLU A 31 9.31 20.11 7.20
C GLU A 31 10.35 19.90 6.09
N GLY A 32 10.34 18.72 5.48
CA GLY A 32 11.24 18.37 4.38
C GLY A 32 12.67 18.02 4.81
N LYS A 33 12.98 17.99 6.12
CA LYS A 33 14.30 17.65 6.65
C LYS A 33 14.25 16.35 7.44
N ILE A 34 15.21 15.46 7.18
CA ILE A 34 15.36 14.24 7.98
C ILE A 34 15.83 14.63 9.39
N ILE A 35 15.02 14.31 10.40
CA ILE A 35 15.33 14.56 11.81
C ILE A 35 15.74 13.27 12.53
N TYR A 36 15.38 12.11 11.98
CA TYR A 36 15.80 10.80 12.48
C TYR A 36 15.89 9.80 11.32
N LYS A 37 16.92 8.97 11.32
CA LYS A 37 17.03 7.79 10.47
C LYS A 37 17.94 6.75 11.11
N SER A 38 17.57 5.48 11.02
CA SER A 38 18.35 4.37 11.56
C SER A 38 17.98 3.06 10.90
N GLY A 39 18.87 2.08 11.03
CA GLY A 39 18.65 0.68 10.72
C GLY A 39 19.01 -0.21 11.90
N PHE A 40 18.30 -1.32 12.06
CA PHE A 40 18.45 -2.29 13.13
C PHE A 40 18.42 -3.69 12.54
N GLY A 41 19.20 -4.60 13.12
CA GLY A 41 19.23 -6.00 12.68
C GLY A 41 19.91 -6.21 11.34
N LEU A 42 19.56 -7.30 10.67
CA LEU A 42 20.25 -7.81 9.48
C LEU A 42 19.40 -7.62 8.21
N ARG A 43 20.03 -7.08 7.16
CA ARG A 43 19.47 -7.05 5.80
C ARG A 43 19.75 -8.34 5.03
N ASN A 44 20.79 -9.07 5.43
CA ASN A 44 21.19 -10.34 4.86
C ASN A 44 21.71 -11.23 6.00
N VAL A 45 21.05 -12.35 6.21
CA VAL A 45 21.39 -13.26 7.33
C VAL A 45 22.63 -14.10 7.03
N SER A 46 22.86 -14.47 5.75
CA SER A 46 23.98 -15.34 5.36
C SER A 46 25.32 -14.59 5.45
N SER A 47 25.35 -13.30 5.08
CA SER A 47 26.55 -12.47 5.13
C SER A 47 26.68 -11.66 6.42
N ASN A 48 25.75 -11.78 7.35
CA ASN A 48 25.64 -11.00 8.58
C ASN A 48 25.70 -9.47 8.34
N SER A 49 25.13 -9.03 7.23
CA SER A 49 25.16 -7.62 6.83
C SER A 49 24.03 -6.85 7.48
N CYS A 50 24.38 -5.71 8.13
CA CYS A 50 23.41 -4.90 8.87
C CYS A 50 22.50 -4.06 7.96
N VAL A 51 21.28 -3.80 8.44
CA VAL A 51 20.37 -2.78 7.88
C VAL A 51 20.89 -1.38 8.19
N ASN A 52 20.74 -0.46 7.27
CA ASN A 52 20.89 0.97 7.49
C ASN A 52 19.77 1.75 6.75
N SER A 53 19.71 3.07 6.93
CA SER A 53 18.67 3.92 6.33
C SER A 53 18.68 3.95 4.80
N LYS A 54 19.80 3.56 4.17
CA LYS A 54 19.97 3.46 2.71
C LYS A 54 19.75 2.04 2.19
N THR A 55 19.40 1.09 3.04
CA THR A 55 19.02 -0.26 2.61
C THR A 55 17.72 -0.19 1.82
N ILE A 56 17.72 -0.79 0.64
CA ILE A 56 16.56 -0.87 -0.25
C ILE A 56 15.73 -2.07 0.17
N PHE A 57 14.43 -1.86 0.26
CA PHE A 57 13.44 -2.89 0.53
C PHE A 57 12.38 -2.88 -0.58
N GLY A 58 11.78 -4.02 -0.86
CA GLY A 58 10.50 -4.05 -1.53
C GLY A 58 9.42 -3.52 -0.58
N VAL A 59 8.63 -2.56 -1.05
CA VAL A 59 7.64 -1.90 -0.18
C VAL A 59 6.21 -2.24 -0.55
N ALA A 60 6.02 -3.21 -1.44
CA ALA A 60 4.72 -3.75 -1.84
C ALA A 60 3.70 -2.62 -2.16
N SER A 61 2.52 -2.66 -1.54
CA SER A 61 1.39 -1.76 -1.86
C SER A 61 1.64 -0.28 -1.64
N ILE A 62 2.74 0.14 -1.02
CA ILE A 62 3.14 1.56 -1.02
C ILE A 62 3.39 2.06 -2.45
N THR A 63 3.67 1.18 -3.40
CA THR A 63 3.72 1.47 -4.84
C THR A 63 2.48 2.20 -5.35
N LYS A 64 1.31 1.93 -4.79
CA LYS A 64 0.06 2.56 -5.20
C LYS A 64 0.06 4.08 -5.08
N LEU A 65 0.87 4.61 -4.16
CA LEU A 65 1.10 6.05 -4.05
C LEU A 65 1.72 6.63 -5.33
N VAL A 66 2.70 5.92 -5.89
CA VAL A 66 3.39 6.35 -7.13
C VAL A 66 2.42 6.31 -8.31
N THR A 67 1.65 5.23 -8.44
CA THR A 67 0.65 5.08 -9.51
C THR A 67 -0.43 6.15 -9.43
N ALA A 68 -0.99 6.36 -8.23
CA ALA A 68 -1.99 7.41 -8.01
C ALA A 68 -1.44 8.81 -8.30
N LEU A 69 -0.18 9.05 -7.95
CA LEU A 69 0.51 10.30 -8.20
C LEU A 69 0.58 10.62 -9.70
N ILE A 70 0.97 9.66 -10.53
CA ILE A 70 1.05 9.82 -11.98
C ILE A 70 -0.34 10.10 -12.59
N ILE A 71 -1.38 9.39 -12.16
CA ILE A 71 -2.75 9.65 -12.62
C ILE A 71 -3.18 11.09 -12.26
N LYS A 72 -2.88 11.54 -11.05
CA LYS A 72 -3.22 12.92 -10.64
C LYS A 72 -2.40 13.97 -11.36
N GLN A 73 -1.14 13.68 -11.71
CA GLN A 73 -0.34 14.56 -12.58
C GLN A 73 -0.97 14.67 -13.99
N ALA A 74 -1.36 13.53 -14.57
CA ALA A 74 -2.03 13.51 -15.87
C ALA A 74 -3.37 14.28 -15.86
N GLU A 75 -4.14 14.20 -14.76
CA GLU A 75 -5.35 15.00 -14.57
C GLU A 75 -5.03 16.50 -14.50
N ASN A 76 -3.99 16.90 -13.77
CA ASN A 76 -3.55 18.29 -13.69
C ASN A 76 -3.02 18.83 -15.04
N GLU A 77 -2.42 17.95 -15.84
CA GLU A 77 -1.97 18.25 -17.19
C GLU A 77 -3.14 18.27 -18.21
N ASN A 78 -4.39 18.01 -17.78
CA ASN A 78 -5.59 17.87 -18.60
C ASN A 78 -5.47 16.79 -19.70
N ILE A 79 -4.70 15.75 -19.45
CA ILE A 79 -4.52 14.61 -20.37
C ILE A 79 -5.61 13.56 -20.16
N LEU A 80 -6.11 13.43 -18.91
CA LEU A 80 -7.26 12.61 -18.56
C LEU A 80 -8.06 13.29 -17.45
N SER A 81 -9.27 12.77 -17.18
CA SER A 81 -10.03 13.10 -15.97
C SER A 81 -10.21 11.84 -15.10
N THR A 82 -10.12 11.97 -13.79
CA THR A 82 -10.44 10.85 -12.90
C THR A 82 -11.92 10.44 -12.96
N SER A 83 -12.79 11.24 -13.58
CA SER A 83 -14.18 10.90 -13.93
C SER A 83 -14.34 10.22 -15.28
N ASP A 84 -13.27 10.05 -16.05
CA ASP A 84 -13.34 9.29 -17.29
C ASP A 84 -13.66 7.82 -17.00
N LEU A 85 -14.44 7.20 -17.89
CA LEU A 85 -14.70 5.78 -17.82
C LEU A 85 -13.41 5.00 -18.12
N VAL A 86 -13.17 3.94 -17.35
CA VAL A 86 -12.04 3.02 -17.59
C VAL A 86 -12.10 2.45 -19.01
N SER A 87 -13.30 2.13 -19.50
CA SER A 87 -13.52 1.63 -20.86
C SER A 87 -13.14 2.60 -21.99
N ALA A 88 -13.03 3.91 -21.72
CA ALA A 88 -12.55 4.87 -22.69
C ALA A 88 -11.03 4.76 -22.89
N HIS A 89 -10.29 4.43 -21.84
CA HIS A 89 -8.84 4.29 -21.86
C HIS A 89 -8.36 2.85 -22.12
N VAL A 90 -9.21 1.85 -21.83
CA VAL A 90 -8.95 0.42 -22.05
C VAL A 90 -10.14 -0.18 -22.85
N PRO A 91 -10.31 0.18 -24.14
CA PRO A 91 -11.48 -0.19 -24.91
C PRO A 91 -11.58 -1.69 -25.18
N ASP A 92 -10.48 -2.40 -25.14
CA ASP A 92 -10.39 -3.86 -25.28
C ASP A 92 -10.77 -4.65 -24.01
N LEU A 93 -11.01 -3.95 -22.87
CA LEU A 93 -11.51 -4.56 -21.64
C LEU A 93 -13.05 -4.76 -21.72
N SER A 94 -13.46 -5.78 -22.45
CA SER A 94 -14.87 -6.02 -22.80
C SER A 94 -15.74 -6.33 -21.58
N CYS A 95 -15.21 -6.98 -20.56
CA CYS A 95 -15.95 -7.31 -19.32
C CYS A 95 -16.43 -6.06 -18.56
N LEU A 96 -15.81 -4.89 -18.77
CA LEU A 96 -16.19 -3.65 -18.12
C LEU A 96 -16.95 -2.67 -19.03
N GLN A 97 -17.18 -2.98 -20.30
CA GLN A 97 -17.83 -2.07 -21.26
C GLN A 97 -19.23 -1.59 -20.84
N LYS A 98 -19.96 -2.44 -20.12
CA LYS A 98 -21.30 -2.10 -19.61
C LYS A 98 -21.30 -1.48 -18.22
N THR A 99 -20.12 -1.36 -17.59
CA THR A 99 -19.99 -0.79 -16.27
C THR A 99 -19.75 0.72 -16.36
N LYS A 100 -20.13 1.44 -15.30
CA LYS A 100 -19.84 2.86 -15.16
C LYS A 100 -18.61 3.09 -14.25
N ILE A 101 -17.61 2.21 -14.37
CA ILE A 101 -16.39 2.33 -13.58
C ILE A 101 -15.56 3.48 -14.14
N GLU A 102 -15.31 4.49 -13.32
CA GLU A 102 -14.44 5.61 -13.59
C GLU A 102 -13.05 5.37 -13.01
N ILE A 103 -12.04 6.11 -13.48
CA ILE A 103 -10.65 6.02 -12.98
C ILE A 103 -10.58 6.24 -11.47
N ARG A 104 -11.37 7.19 -10.93
CA ARG A 104 -11.42 7.43 -9.47
C ARG A 104 -11.87 6.21 -8.67
N HIS A 105 -12.70 5.34 -9.23
CA HIS A 105 -13.16 4.12 -8.57
C HIS A 105 -12.04 3.06 -8.47
N LEU A 106 -11.10 3.05 -9.42
CA LEU A 106 -9.88 2.24 -9.31
C LEU A 106 -8.93 2.80 -8.25
N LEU A 107 -8.73 4.12 -8.26
CA LEU A 107 -7.83 4.82 -7.33
C LEU A 107 -8.21 4.60 -5.87
N ASN A 108 -9.50 4.61 -5.55
CA ASN A 108 -10.01 4.52 -4.17
C ASN A 108 -10.62 3.15 -3.84
N HIS A 109 -10.36 2.14 -4.67
CA HIS A 109 -10.87 0.77 -4.47
C HIS A 109 -12.39 0.64 -4.38
N SER A 110 -13.13 1.50 -5.06
CA SER A 110 -14.60 1.46 -5.07
C SER A 110 -15.21 1.01 -6.40
N ALA A 111 -14.41 0.37 -7.25
CA ALA A 111 -14.91 -0.18 -8.51
C ALA A 111 -15.92 -1.31 -8.33
N GLY A 112 -15.95 -1.95 -7.14
CA GLY A 112 -16.84 -3.06 -6.84
C GLY A 112 -16.29 -4.42 -7.30
N PHE A 113 -15.00 -4.53 -7.61
CA PHE A 113 -14.39 -5.82 -7.94
C PHE A 113 -14.52 -6.81 -6.78
N PRO A 114 -14.88 -8.08 -7.06
CA PRO A 114 -14.78 -9.16 -6.09
C PRO A 114 -13.31 -9.48 -5.79
N GLY A 115 -13.06 -10.33 -4.79
CA GLY A 115 -11.76 -10.98 -4.63
C GLY A 115 -11.50 -11.88 -5.84
N LEU A 116 -10.75 -11.37 -6.81
CA LEU A 116 -10.48 -12.14 -8.04
C LEU A 116 -9.54 -13.33 -7.74
N PRO A 117 -9.59 -14.41 -8.55
CA PRO A 117 -8.80 -15.63 -8.33
C PRO A 117 -7.29 -15.41 -8.31
N THR A 118 -6.81 -14.27 -8.82
CA THR A 118 -5.43 -13.80 -8.65
C THR A 118 -5.01 -13.79 -7.18
N ARG A 119 -5.96 -13.64 -6.24
CA ARG A 119 -5.73 -13.67 -4.79
C ARG A 119 -5.79 -15.09 -4.17
N HIS A 120 -6.71 -15.94 -4.64
CA HIS A 120 -6.88 -17.28 -4.08
C HIS A 120 -5.82 -18.29 -4.52
N LYS A 121 -5.16 -18.03 -5.63
CA LYS A 121 -3.99 -18.79 -6.08
C LYS A 121 -2.68 -18.22 -5.54
N SER A 122 -2.70 -17.24 -4.65
CA SER A 122 -1.49 -16.59 -4.16
C SER A 122 -0.60 -17.49 -3.31
N THR A 123 -1.10 -18.55 -2.70
CA THR A 123 -0.28 -19.61 -2.10
C THR A 123 0.31 -20.55 -3.15
N ASP A 124 -0.38 -20.76 -4.28
CA ASP A 124 0.13 -21.52 -5.43
C ASP A 124 0.75 -20.61 -6.51
N LEU A 125 0.41 -19.31 -6.53
CA LEU A 125 0.95 -18.27 -7.40
C LEU A 125 2.41 -17.94 -7.09
N PHE A 126 2.85 -18.14 -5.87
CA PHE A 126 4.27 -18.10 -5.53
C PHE A 126 5.04 -19.29 -6.13
N ASN A 127 4.32 -20.32 -6.60
CA ASN A 127 4.88 -21.50 -7.23
C ASN A 127 4.48 -21.61 -8.72
N SER A 128 4.85 -20.65 -9.57
CA SER A 128 5.20 -20.84 -10.96
C SER A 128 4.19 -20.69 -12.12
N ARG A 129 2.87 -20.68 -12.01
CA ARG A 129 2.07 -20.78 -13.26
C ARG A 129 1.44 -19.50 -13.79
N ILE A 130 1.13 -18.50 -12.96
CA ILE A 130 0.59 -17.21 -13.46
C ILE A 130 1.70 -16.23 -13.84
N ASN A 131 2.86 -16.31 -13.20
CA ASN A 131 4.03 -15.52 -13.58
C ASN A 131 4.55 -15.82 -15.00
N ASP A 132 4.31 -17.04 -15.50
CA ASP A 132 4.75 -17.42 -16.85
C ASP A 132 3.75 -17.01 -17.93
N GLU A 133 2.48 -16.79 -17.60
CA GLU A 133 1.42 -16.49 -18.55
C GLU A 133 1.07 -14.98 -18.64
N MET A 134 1.25 -14.20 -17.56
CA MET A 134 0.91 -12.77 -17.55
C MET A 134 2.15 -11.91 -17.28
N LYS A 135 2.74 -11.37 -18.35
CA LYS A 135 3.98 -10.55 -18.30
C LYS A 135 3.73 -9.06 -18.55
N SER A 136 2.53 -8.72 -18.96
CA SER A 136 2.15 -7.36 -19.34
C SER A 136 0.78 -6.97 -18.79
N PHE A 137 0.46 -5.69 -18.81
CA PHE A 137 -0.88 -5.23 -18.50
C PHE A 137 -1.92 -5.66 -19.54
N ASP A 138 -1.52 -5.86 -20.79
CA ASP A 138 -2.42 -6.37 -21.83
C ASP A 138 -2.80 -7.84 -21.55
N ASP A 139 -1.89 -8.65 -21.00
CA ASP A 139 -2.23 -10.01 -20.54
C ASP A 139 -3.29 -9.99 -19.45
N LEU A 140 -3.27 -8.99 -18.56
CA LEU A 140 -4.32 -8.80 -17.56
C LEU A 140 -5.68 -8.52 -18.23
N VAL A 141 -5.71 -7.65 -19.23
CA VAL A 141 -6.93 -7.33 -19.97
C VAL A 141 -7.52 -8.59 -20.60
N VAL A 142 -6.68 -9.39 -21.26
CA VAL A 142 -7.08 -10.68 -21.85
C VAL A 142 -7.59 -11.64 -20.77
N TYR A 143 -6.92 -11.70 -19.63
CA TYR A 143 -7.30 -12.55 -18.50
C TYR A 143 -8.65 -12.13 -17.89
N LEU A 144 -8.84 -10.85 -17.61
CA LEU A 144 -10.09 -10.33 -17.04
C LEU A 144 -11.29 -10.58 -17.98
N ASN A 145 -11.08 -10.45 -19.29
CA ASN A 145 -12.13 -10.71 -20.28
C ASN A 145 -12.59 -12.18 -20.35
N LYS A 146 -11.76 -13.12 -19.85
CA LYS A 146 -12.08 -14.55 -19.77
C LYS A 146 -12.74 -14.95 -18.46
N LEU A 147 -12.69 -14.07 -17.45
CA LEU A 147 -13.29 -14.36 -16.15
C LEU A 147 -14.79 -14.08 -16.19
N ASP A 148 -15.55 -15.00 -15.62
CA ASP A 148 -16.95 -14.79 -15.29
C ASP A 148 -17.04 -14.40 -13.81
N PHE A 149 -17.44 -13.15 -13.54
CA PHE A 149 -17.58 -12.64 -12.18
C PHE A 149 -18.63 -11.54 -12.10
N ASP A 150 -19.34 -11.54 -10.99
CA ASP A 150 -20.26 -10.46 -10.66
C ASP A 150 -19.56 -9.38 -9.83
N MET A 151 -19.94 -8.12 -10.07
CA MET A 151 -19.51 -7.01 -9.26
C MET A 151 -20.18 -7.06 -7.88
N LEU A 152 -19.41 -6.80 -6.83
CA LEU A 152 -19.94 -6.80 -5.44
C LEU A 152 -20.92 -5.66 -5.18
N ALA A 153 -20.80 -4.56 -5.90
CA ALA A 153 -21.64 -3.38 -5.76
C ALA A 153 -21.47 -2.47 -6.97
N GLU A 154 -22.42 -1.54 -7.13
CA GLU A 154 -22.27 -0.41 -8.06
C GLU A 154 -21.02 0.41 -7.73
N PRO A 155 -20.31 0.95 -8.76
CA PRO A 155 -19.13 1.76 -8.55
C PRO A 155 -19.36 2.92 -7.57
N GLY A 156 -18.42 3.15 -6.69
CA GLY A 156 -18.49 4.19 -5.66
C GLY A 156 -19.27 3.83 -4.40
N LYS A 157 -19.87 2.62 -4.31
CA LYS A 157 -20.74 2.24 -3.18
C LYS A 157 -20.04 1.42 -2.10
N LEU A 158 -19.01 0.64 -2.47
CA LEU A 158 -18.34 -0.26 -1.55
C LEU A 158 -16.82 -0.16 -1.74
N LEU A 159 -16.09 -0.09 -0.63
CA LEU A 159 -14.65 -0.27 -0.67
C LEU A 159 -14.33 -1.77 -0.78
N SER A 160 -13.75 -2.17 -1.91
CA SER A 160 -13.21 -3.52 -2.14
C SER A 160 -11.81 -3.40 -2.68
N TYR A 161 -10.82 -3.59 -1.80
CA TYR A 161 -9.40 -3.44 -2.17
C TYR A 161 -9.03 -4.37 -3.32
N SER A 162 -8.53 -3.80 -4.43
CA SER A 162 -8.16 -4.56 -5.62
C SER A 162 -6.78 -4.16 -6.13
N ASN A 163 -5.88 -5.14 -6.22
CA ASN A 163 -4.60 -4.97 -6.90
C ASN A 163 -4.81 -4.87 -8.42
N GLU A 164 -5.77 -5.61 -8.95
CA GLU A 164 -6.12 -5.62 -10.38
C GLU A 164 -6.59 -4.22 -10.82
N GLY A 165 -7.31 -3.51 -9.98
CA GLY A 165 -7.68 -2.12 -10.24
C GLY A 165 -6.44 -1.22 -10.43
N TYR A 166 -5.41 -1.42 -9.62
CA TYR A 166 -4.15 -0.69 -9.78
C TYR A 166 -3.30 -1.18 -10.96
N CYS A 167 -3.39 -2.46 -11.31
CA CYS A 167 -2.79 -2.96 -12.55
C CYS A 167 -3.47 -2.33 -13.78
N LEU A 168 -4.78 -2.15 -13.78
CA LEU A 168 -5.50 -1.41 -14.83
C LEU A 168 -5.08 0.07 -14.89
N LEU A 169 -4.82 0.72 -13.76
CA LEU A 169 -4.22 2.06 -13.75
C LEU A 169 -2.83 2.06 -14.38
N GLY A 170 -2.03 1.02 -14.16
CA GLY A 170 -0.74 0.82 -14.85
C GLY A 170 -0.91 0.71 -16.37
N CYS A 171 -1.88 -0.07 -16.82
CA CYS A 171 -2.24 -0.18 -18.25
C CYS A 171 -2.63 1.18 -18.84
N ILE A 172 -3.48 1.94 -18.14
CA ILE A 172 -3.89 3.29 -18.56
C ILE A 172 -2.67 4.21 -18.68
N ILE A 173 -1.75 4.18 -17.70
CA ILE A 173 -0.52 4.98 -17.73
C ILE A 173 0.34 4.65 -18.94
N GLU A 174 0.58 3.37 -19.24
CA GLU A 174 1.38 2.97 -20.39
C GLU A 174 0.77 3.42 -21.72
N ARG A 175 -0.55 3.26 -21.86
CA ARG A 175 -1.29 3.69 -23.06
C ARG A 175 -1.28 5.21 -23.22
N LEU A 176 -1.50 5.92 -22.12
CA LEU A 176 -1.53 7.40 -22.11
C LEU A 176 -0.21 8.01 -22.56
N TYR A 177 0.89 7.51 -22.06
CA TYR A 177 2.23 8.04 -22.33
C TYR A 177 2.97 7.31 -23.47
N SER A 178 2.42 6.22 -24.00
CA SER A 178 3.07 5.33 -24.98
C SER A 178 4.48 4.91 -24.56
N LYS A 179 4.67 4.64 -23.25
CA LYS A 179 5.92 4.25 -22.61
C LYS A 179 5.65 3.16 -21.59
N SER A 180 6.68 2.38 -21.24
CA SER A 180 6.57 1.42 -20.15
C SER A 180 6.27 2.13 -18.82
N PHE A 181 5.53 1.46 -17.93
CA PHE A 181 5.23 1.97 -16.59
C PHE A 181 6.52 2.38 -15.85
N ILE A 182 7.58 1.58 -15.96
CA ILE A 182 8.89 1.88 -15.36
C ILE A 182 9.43 3.21 -15.85
N SER A 183 9.40 3.45 -17.16
CA SER A 183 9.89 4.70 -17.77
C SER A 183 9.10 5.90 -17.30
N VAL A 184 7.77 5.79 -17.26
CA VAL A 184 6.90 6.89 -16.80
C VAL A 184 7.15 7.20 -15.33
N VAL A 185 7.24 6.18 -14.48
CA VAL A 185 7.56 6.35 -13.05
C VAL A 185 8.90 7.05 -12.86
N THR A 186 9.92 6.65 -13.61
CA THR A 186 11.25 7.24 -13.53
C THR A 186 11.19 8.72 -13.89
N GLU A 187 10.63 9.05 -15.04
CA GLU A 187 10.55 10.43 -15.55
C GLU A 187 9.64 11.35 -14.73
N LYS A 188 8.50 10.85 -14.29
CA LYS A 188 7.47 11.67 -13.62
C LYS A 188 7.60 11.72 -12.10
N VAL A 189 8.27 10.74 -11.48
CA VAL A 189 8.34 10.62 -10.01
C VAL A 189 9.77 10.56 -9.50
N PHE A 190 10.57 9.58 -9.95
CA PHE A 190 11.88 9.36 -9.33
C PHE A 190 12.86 10.49 -9.62
N GLU A 191 13.00 10.92 -10.85
CA GLU A 191 13.90 12.00 -11.25
C GLU A 191 13.50 13.35 -10.63
N PRO A 192 12.24 13.83 -10.76
CA PRO A 192 11.84 15.12 -10.20
C PRO A 192 11.97 15.17 -8.67
N LEU A 193 11.67 14.08 -7.97
CA LEU A 193 11.77 13.99 -6.51
C LEU A 193 13.15 13.56 -6.02
N LYS A 194 14.09 13.30 -6.95
CA LYS A 194 15.46 12.83 -6.66
C LYS A 194 15.48 11.56 -5.79
N LEU A 195 14.57 10.62 -6.06
CA LEU A 195 14.50 9.34 -5.37
C LEU A 195 15.58 8.39 -5.96
N SER A 196 16.82 8.68 -5.66
CA SER A 196 17.99 8.10 -6.34
C SER A 196 18.23 6.63 -6.03
N ARG A 197 17.55 6.07 -5.04
CA ARG A 197 17.64 4.67 -4.63
C ARG A 197 16.29 3.95 -4.73
N SER A 198 15.46 4.38 -5.68
CA SER A 198 14.14 3.83 -5.95
C SER A 198 14.06 3.32 -7.38
N PHE A 199 13.43 2.15 -7.58
CA PHE A 199 13.20 1.54 -8.89
C PHE A 199 11.98 0.60 -8.83
N ILE A 200 11.48 0.18 -9.99
CA ILE A 200 10.34 -0.73 -10.11
C ILE A 200 10.83 -2.10 -10.58
N GLY A 201 10.39 -3.16 -9.89
CA GLY A 201 10.78 -4.55 -10.20
C GLY A 201 12.20 -4.86 -9.76
N MET A 202 12.74 -5.99 -10.21
CA MET A 202 14.07 -6.46 -9.83
C MET A 202 15.15 -6.24 -10.91
N ASN A 203 14.76 -5.80 -12.11
CA ASN A 203 15.70 -5.67 -13.24
C ASN A 203 16.85 -4.65 -13.01
N GLN A 204 16.67 -3.71 -12.06
CA GLN A 204 17.69 -2.74 -11.69
C GLN A 204 18.44 -3.09 -10.40
N ALA A 205 18.09 -4.21 -9.76
CA ALA A 205 18.66 -4.59 -8.46
C ALA A 205 20.19 -4.82 -8.55
N GLU A 206 20.70 -5.26 -9.69
CA GLU A 206 22.13 -5.47 -9.93
C GLU A 206 22.99 -4.20 -9.80
N PHE A 207 22.40 -3.03 -10.01
CA PHE A 207 23.08 -1.74 -9.86
C PHE A 207 23.19 -1.27 -8.41
N PHE A 208 22.60 -2.00 -7.46
CA PHE A 208 22.56 -1.64 -6.06
C PHE A 208 23.09 -2.77 -5.17
N ASN A 209 24.01 -2.46 -4.28
CA ASN A 209 24.69 -3.42 -3.40
C ASN A 209 24.11 -3.51 -1.97
N ASN A 210 23.06 -2.72 -1.66
CA ASN A 210 22.49 -2.62 -0.31
C ASN A 210 20.97 -2.85 -0.36
N ILE A 211 20.60 -4.07 -0.74
CA ILE A 211 19.21 -4.54 -0.80
C ILE A 211 18.99 -5.54 0.33
N ALA A 212 17.88 -5.42 1.04
CA ALA A 212 17.50 -6.37 2.07
C ALA A 212 16.96 -7.66 1.45
N GLU A 213 17.39 -8.80 1.93
CA GLU A 213 16.79 -10.08 1.58
C GLU A 213 15.38 -10.18 2.20
N PRO A 214 14.37 -10.60 1.43
CA PRO A 214 13.09 -10.97 2.01
C PRO A 214 13.24 -12.29 2.76
N LEU A 215 12.71 -12.34 3.98
CA LEU A 215 12.92 -13.46 4.89
C LEU A 215 11.58 -14.07 5.33
N GLU A 216 11.60 -15.35 5.62
CA GLU A 216 10.51 -16.06 6.31
C GLU A 216 11.03 -16.75 7.57
N VAL A 217 10.11 -17.07 8.48
CA VAL A 217 10.46 -17.84 9.67
C VAL A 217 10.59 -19.32 9.29
N GLY A 218 11.74 -19.90 9.57
CA GLY A 218 12.00 -21.31 9.30
C GLY A 218 11.09 -22.24 10.09
N LYS A 219 10.95 -23.49 9.63
CA LYS A 219 9.99 -24.49 10.15
C LYS A 219 10.04 -24.73 11.68
N LYS A 220 11.16 -24.41 12.34
CA LYS A 220 11.32 -24.57 13.80
C LYS A 220 11.17 -23.26 14.57
N ASN A 221 10.71 -22.19 13.94
CA ASN A 221 10.60 -20.82 14.52
C ASN A 221 11.90 -20.28 15.17
N THR A 222 13.05 -20.85 14.83
CA THR A 222 14.34 -20.51 15.46
C THR A 222 15.31 -19.75 14.58
N ASN A 223 15.06 -19.74 13.28
CA ASN A 223 15.95 -19.09 12.30
C ASN A 223 15.15 -18.40 11.18
N PHE A 224 15.77 -17.46 10.51
CA PHE A 224 15.24 -16.81 9.32
C PHE A 224 15.82 -17.47 8.09
N VAL A 225 14.98 -17.68 7.08
CA VAL A 225 15.34 -18.28 5.80
C VAL A 225 15.12 -17.26 4.69
N PRO A 226 16.13 -16.97 3.88
CA PRO A 226 15.93 -16.13 2.70
C PRO A 226 14.96 -16.78 1.72
N ILE A 227 14.08 -15.93 1.17
CA ILE A 227 13.21 -16.29 0.06
C ILE A 227 13.52 -15.41 -1.15
N GLN A 228 13.10 -15.82 -2.33
CA GLN A 228 13.26 -15.01 -3.52
C GLN A 228 12.30 -13.82 -3.50
N TYR A 229 12.74 -12.65 -3.96
CA TYR A 229 11.83 -11.55 -4.22
C TYR A 229 10.80 -11.98 -5.26
N TRP A 230 9.55 -11.70 -4.94
CA TRP A 230 8.49 -11.83 -5.92
C TRP A 230 8.60 -10.68 -6.93
N ASP A 231 8.91 -11.02 -8.16
CA ASP A 231 9.04 -10.08 -9.26
C ASP A 231 7.99 -10.44 -10.33
N ALA A 232 6.94 -9.66 -10.41
CA ALA A 232 5.83 -9.89 -11.32
C ALA A 232 5.49 -8.57 -12.04
N PRO A 233 5.90 -8.42 -13.31
CA PRO A 233 5.69 -7.20 -14.10
C PRO A 233 4.25 -6.72 -14.12
N LEU A 234 3.30 -7.62 -14.20
CA LEU A 234 1.88 -7.32 -14.11
C LEU A 234 1.49 -6.48 -12.88
N PHE A 235 2.13 -6.72 -11.75
CA PHE A 235 1.82 -6.03 -10.48
C PHE A 235 2.74 -4.85 -10.19
N TYR A 236 3.56 -4.42 -11.14
CA TYR A 236 4.49 -3.31 -10.92
C TYR A 236 3.80 -2.02 -10.47
N SER A 237 2.62 -1.71 -10.99
CA SER A 237 1.83 -0.54 -10.58
C SER A 237 1.09 -0.70 -9.24
N ALA A 238 0.93 -1.92 -8.76
CA ALA A 238 0.26 -2.23 -7.49
C ALA A 238 1.23 -2.55 -6.35
N GLY A 239 2.46 -3.01 -6.66
CA GLY A 239 3.37 -3.55 -5.63
C GLY A 239 4.85 -3.66 -6.00
N GLY A 240 5.30 -3.13 -7.14
CA GLY A 240 6.66 -3.34 -7.66
C GLY A 240 7.74 -2.40 -7.13
N LEU A 241 7.42 -1.42 -6.31
CA LEU A 241 8.40 -0.43 -5.82
C LEU A 241 9.45 -1.06 -4.90
N MET A 242 10.70 -0.81 -5.24
CA MET A 242 11.89 -1.05 -4.44
C MET A 242 12.46 0.32 -4.03
N THR A 243 12.67 0.56 -2.73
CA THR A 243 13.06 1.89 -2.26
C THR A 243 13.68 1.86 -0.86
N THR A 244 14.23 2.97 -0.43
CA THR A 244 14.73 3.19 0.94
C THR A 244 13.68 3.92 1.79
N VAL A 245 13.83 3.88 3.11
CA VAL A 245 13.00 4.67 4.02
C VAL A 245 13.22 6.18 3.86
N GLU A 246 14.40 6.61 3.39
CA GLU A 246 14.69 8.01 3.08
C GLU A 246 13.88 8.48 1.86
N ASP A 247 13.96 7.76 0.73
CA ASP A 247 13.22 8.08 -0.49
C ASP A 247 11.70 7.96 -0.26
N MET A 248 11.25 6.96 0.51
CA MET A 248 9.85 6.78 0.85
C MET A 248 9.31 7.95 1.71
N SER A 249 10.14 8.48 2.64
CA SER A 249 9.79 9.67 3.41
C SER A 249 9.71 10.94 2.55
N LEU A 250 10.59 11.07 1.55
CA LEU A 250 10.51 12.16 0.56
C LEU A 250 9.23 12.08 -0.25
N LEU A 251 8.90 10.89 -0.76
CA LEU A 251 7.69 10.65 -1.55
C LEU A 251 6.42 11.05 -0.79
N ILE A 252 6.24 10.53 0.42
CA ILE A 252 5.01 10.82 1.19
C ILE A 252 4.97 12.26 1.69
N SER A 253 6.12 12.89 2.00
CA SER A 253 6.19 14.30 2.35
C SER A 253 5.81 15.19 1.17
N HIS A 254 6.24 14.83 -0.04
CA HIS A 254 5.83 15.51 -1.26
C HIS A 254 4.32 15.41 -1.46
N ILE A 255 3.77 14.19 -1.45
CA ILE A 255 2.33 13.95 -1.59
C ILE A 255 1.53 14.73 -0.53
N GLY A 256 1.96 14.68 0.73
CA GLY A 256 1.26 15.34 1.84
C GLY A 256 1.38 16.87 1.86
N SER A 257 2.51 17.43 1.38
CA SER A 257 2.75 18.87 1.38
C SER A 257 2.08 19.59 0.23
N ILE A 258 1.97 18.95 -0.92
CA ILE A 258 1.42 19.60 -2.11
C ILE A 258 -0.10 19.75 -1.99
N GLY A 259 -0.75 18.97 -1.13
CA GLY A 259 -2.22 18.98 -0.96
C GLY A 259 -2.97 18.96 -2.31
N THR A 260 -2.28 19.36 -3.32
CA THR A 260 -2.68 19.47 -4.73
C THR A 260 -1.42 19.43 -5.59
N PHE A 261 -1.31 18.50 -6.49
CA PHE A 261 -0.49 18.72 -7.68
C PHE A 261 -1.20 19.81 -8.48
N GLY A 262 -0.72 21.06 -8.38
CA GLY A 262 -1.21 22.19 -9.17
C GLY A 262 -2.72 22.37 -9.19
N ALA A 263 -3.32 22.96 -8.19
CA ALA A 263 -4.68 23.51 -8.15
C ALA A 263 -5.90 22.56 -8.25
N SER A 264 -5.78 21.32 -8.65
CA SER A 264 -6.90 20.38 -8.62
C SER A 264 -6.84 19.44 -7.42
N GLU A 265 -7.76 18.55 -7.28
CA GLU A 265 -8.05 17.78 -6.09
C GLU A 265 -6.85 16.96 -5.54
N PRO A 266 -6.59 16.98 -4.22
CA PRO A 266 -5.52 16.18 -3.58
C PRO A 266 -5.80 14.67 -3.66
N LEU A 267 -4.78 13.82 -3.39
CA LEU A 267 -4.97 12.36 -3.31
C LEU A 267 -6.04 11.95 -2.27
N THR A 268 -6.37 12.84 -1.35
CA THR A 268 -7.46 12.67 -0.38
C THR A 268 -8.85 12.94 -0.95
N ALA A 269 -8.95 13.51 -2.16
CA ALA A 269 -10.22 13.69 -2.83
C ALA A 269 -10.82 12.33 -3.25
N ASN A 270 -12.12 12.34 -3.51
CA ASN A 270 -12.86 11.12 -3.87
C ASN A 270 -12.68 9.96 -2.88
N LYS A 271 -12.42 10.28 -1.62
CA LYS A 271 -12.33 9.28 -0.55
C LYS A 271 -13.65 8.54 -0.37
N ILE A 272 -13.55 7.24 -0.17
CA ILE A 272 -14.68 6.40 0.21
C ILE A 272 -14.55 6.01 1.69
N PRO A 273 -15.61 6.17 2.50
CA PRO A 273 -15.59 5.69 3.88
C PRO A 273 -15.41 4.18 3.94
N VAL A 274 -14.62 3.70 4.90
CA VAL A 274 -14.54 2.28 5.20
C VAL A 274 -15.74 1.89 6.04
N THR A 275 -16.72 1.26 5.40
CA THR A 275 -18.04 1.00 5.99
C THR A 275 -18.08 -0.11 7.03
N SER A 276 -17.06 -0.98 7.07
CA SER A 276 -16.98 -2.11 8.01
C SER A 276 -16.75 -1.70 9.47
N ARG A 277 -16.59 -0.40 9.74
CA ARG A 277 -16.33 0.13 11.08
C ARG A 277 -17.20 1.35 11.30
N ASN A 278 -17.88 1.42 12.41
CA ASN A 278 -18.60 2.62 12.86
C ASN A 278 -17.66 3.83 13.08
N CYS A 279 -16.63 3.92 12.28
CA CYS A 279 -15.56 4.89 12.34
C CYS A 279 -15.69 5.81 11.13
N MET A 280 -16.54 6.84 11.23
CA MET A 280 -16.65 7.89 10.20
C MET A 280 -15.34 8.68 9.98
N ARG A 281 -14.27 8.28 10.64
CA ARG A 281 -12.95 8.94 10.62
C ARG A 281 -11.92 8.24 9.76
N TYR A 282 -12.23 7.06 9.23
CA TYR A 282 -11.35 6.29 8.38
C TYR A 282 -11.90 6.25 6.96
N SER A 283 -11.06 6.55 5.99
CA SER A 283 -11.42 6.50 4.58
C SER A 283 -10.22 6.15 3.72
N TYR A 284 -10.47 5.71 2.50
CA TYR A 284 -9.44 5.46 1.49
C TYR A 284 -9.58 6.49 0.36
N GLY A 285 -8.49 7.15 0.03
CA GLY A 285 -8.39 8.09 -1.08
C GLY A 285 -7.67 7.49 -2.28
N SER A 286 -7.00 8.31 -3.07
CA SER A 286 -6.22 7.85 -4.22
C SER A 286 -4.89 7.26 -3.75
N GLY A 287 -4.84 5.93 -3.57
CA GLY A 287 -3.63 5.20 -3.21
C GLY A 287 -3.21 5.30 -1.75
N LEU A 288 -4.02 5.85 -0.87
CA LEU A 288 -3.67 6.05 0.53
C LEU A 288 -4.87 5.96 1.45
N GLU A 289 -4.60 5.60 2.68
CA GLU A 289 -5.54 5.58 3.79
C GLU A 289 -5.55 6.94 4.50
N ILE A 290 -6.71 7.35 5.02
CA ILE A 290 -6.91 8.66 5.62
C ILE A 290 -7.57 8.47 6.98
N ASP A 291 -6.84 8.82 8.05
CA ASP A 291 -7.38 8.89 9.40
C ASP A 291 -7.59 10.35 9.78
N LEU A 292 -8.79 10.69 10.18
CA LEU A 292 -9.05 11.94 10.89
C LEU A 292 -8.83 11.69 12.39
N LEU A 293 -7.75 12.23 12.90
CA LEU A 293 -7.37 12.10 14.30
C LEU A 293 -8.09 13.16 15.16
N ASP A 294 -8.11 12.93 16.49
CA ASP A 294 -8.58 13.94 17.42
C ASP A 294 -7.73 15.23 17.26
N ASN A 295 -8.33 16.38 17.55
CA ASN A 295 -7.74 17.70 17.32
C ASN A 295 -7.57 18.15 15.86
N ASN A 296 -8.39 17.66 14.95
CA ASN A 296 -8.38 18.00 13.51
C ASN A 296 -7.07 17.66 12.76
N ASN A 297 -6.25 16.77 13.31
CA ASN A 297 -5.08 16.28 12.59
C ASN A 297 -5.49 15.23 11.57
N THR A 298 -4.88 15.29 10.40
CA THR A 298 -5.10 14.32 9.33
C THR A 298 -3.83 13.50 9.09
N LEU A 299 -3.93 12.19 9.33
CA LEU A 299 -2.89 11.24 8.99
C LEU A 299 -3.24 10.57 7.66
N ILE A 300 -2.43 10.78 6.65
CA ILE A 300 -2.44 10.01 5.41
C ILE A 300 -1.34 8.96 5.49
N TRP A 301 -1.65 7.73 5.09
CA TRP A 301 -0.70 6.63 5.26
C TRP A 301 -1.00 5.47 4.33
N HIS A 302 -0.07 4.54 4.20
CA HIS A 302 -0.28 3.24 3.60
C HIS A 302 0.66 2.20 4.18
N THR A 303 0.24 0.95 4.18
CA THR A 303 1.12 -0.19 4.44
C THR A 303 1.45 -0.93 3.16
N GLY A 304 2.52 -1.67 3.20
CA GLY A 304 2.84 -2.65 2.17
C GLY A 304 3.19 -3.98 2.78
N GLN A 305 2.67 -5.05 2.20
CA GLN A 305 2.91 -6.39 2.65
C GLN A 305 2.94 -7.38 1.49
N ARG A 306 3.95 -8.22 1.48
CA ARG A 306 4.09 -9.40 0.64
C ARG A 306 5.04 -10.39 1.32
N PRO A 307 5.19 -11.63 0.85
CA PRO A 307 6.16 -12.54 1.44
C PRO A 307 7.54 -11.90 1.62
N GLY A 308 8.05 -12.06 2.84
CA GLY A 308 9.36 -11.56 3.22
C GLY A 308 9.49 -10.06 3.44
N VAL A 309 8.43 -9.25 3.31
CA VAL A 309 8.53 -7.81 3.56
C VAL A 309 7.26 -7.23 4.15
N SER A 310 7.44 -6.25 5.02
CA SER A 310 6.38 -5.40 5.56
C SER A 310 6.87 -3.96 5.60
N SER A 311 6.00 -3.00 5.27
CA SER A 311 6.36 -1.59 5.24
C SER A 311 5.21 -0.69 5.69
N PHE A 312 5.56 0.51 6.07
CA PHE A 312 4.63 1.57 6.43
C PHE A 312 5.19 2.91 5.98
N VAL A 313 4.33 3.76 5.48
CA VAL A 313 4.61 5.17 5.26
C VAL A 313 3.43 6.01 5.70
N GLY A 314 3.68 7.14 6.33
CA GLY A 314 2.62 8.05 6.75
C GLY A 314 3.10 9.49 6.82
N TYR A 315 2.14 10.41 6.71
CA TYR A 315 2.38 11.85 6.82
C TYR A 315 1.27 12.50 7.63
N LEU A 316 1.68 13.19 8.69
CA LEU A 316 0.80 14.00 9.52
C LEU A 316 0.82 15.43 9.00
N LYS A 317 -0.26 15.82 8.35
CA LYS A 317 -0.35 17.03 7.53
C LYS A 317 -0.07 18.30 8.33
N GLU A 318 -0.70 18.45 9.47
CA GLU A 318 -0.67 19.68 10.29
C GLU A 318 0.70 19.90 10.93
N LEU A 319 1.45 18.81 11.16
CA LEU A 319 2.82 18.85 11.67
C LEU A 319 3.88 18.75 10.57
N ARG A 320 3.51 18.58 9.32
CA ARG A 320 4.45 18.36 8.21
C ARG A 320 5.48 17.28 8.52
N LEU A 321 5.01 16.21 9.18
CA LEU A 321 5.81 15.14 9.72
C LEU A 321 5.56 13.85 8.95
N SER A 322 6.60 13.25 8.39
CA SER A 322 6.52 11.92 7.77
C SER A 322 7.26 10.86 8.57
N VAL A 323 6.76 9.64 8.50
CA VAL A 323 7.37 8.43 9.08
C VAL A 323 7.37 7.35 8.02
N ALA A 324 8.51 6.71 7.82
CA ALA A 324 8.67 5.57 6.95
C ALA A 324 9.35 4.41 7.71
N LEU A 325 8.85 3.20 7.50
CA LEU A 325 9.38 1.95 8.05
C LEU A 325 9.44 0.89 6.95
N SER A 326 10.52 0.11 6.93
CA SER A 326 10.65 -1.09 6.12
C SER A 326 11.25 -2.23 6.92
N ILE A 327 10.71 -3.43 6.76
CA ILE A 327 11.05 -4.64 7.53
C ILE A 327 11.15 -5.79 6.54
N ASN A 328 12.17 -6.63 6.69
CA ASN A 328 12.41 -7.77 5.79
C ASN A 328 11.81 -9.08 6.30
N ILE A 329 10.61 -9.02 6.80
CA ILE A 329 9.75 -10.18 7.10
C ILE A 329 8.29 -9.80 6.87
N ALA A 330 7.45 -10.77 6.51
CA ALA A 330 6.01 -10.56 6.39
C ALA A 330 5.35 -10.45 7.77
N ASP A 331 4.10 -9.95 7.78
CA ASP A 331 3.21 -9.91 8.96
C ASP A 331 3.71 -9.10 10.15
N ALA A 332 4.75 -8.28 9.95
CA ALA A 332 5.18 -7.33 10.98
C ALA A 332 4.12 -6.23 11.17
N PRO A 333 3.84 -5.80 12.43
CA PRO A 333 2.77 -4.84 12.73
C PRO A 333 3.17 -3.40 12.39
N THR A 334 3.52 -3.13 11.12
CA THR A 334 4.10 -1.87 10.66
C THR A 334 3.17 -0.68 10.85
N ALA A 335 1.85 -0.83 10.64
CA ALA A 335 0.87 0.22 10.92
C ALA A 335 0.88 0.63 12.40
N ARG A 336 0.94 -0.35 13.33
CA ARG A 336 1.04 -0.08 14.77
C ARG A 336 2.34 0.63 15.12
N LEU A 337 3.47 0.17 14.56
CA LEU A 337 4.78 0.76 14.81
C LEU A 337 4.86 2.19 14.27
N GLY A 338 4.41 2.44 13.04
CA GLY A 338 4.38 3.77 12.44
C GLY A 338 3.54 4.75 13.24
N ARG A 339 2.33 4.34 13.64
CA ARG A 339 1.46 5.17 14.50
C ARG A 339 2.07 5.42 15.89
N ASN A 340 2.78 4.45 16.47
CA ASN A 340 3.46 4.66 17.74
C ASN A 340 4.61 5.67 17.61
N ILE A 341 5.32 5.70 16.48
CA ILE A 341 6.33 6.71 16.21
C ILE A 341 5.67 8.10 16.18
N PHE A 342 4.56 8.28 15.45
CA PHE A 342 3.84 9.56 15.45
C PHE A 342 3.45 10.01 16.85
N LYS A 343 3.02 9.08 17.74
CA LYS A 343 2.68 9.42 19.13
C LYS A 343 3.87 9.99 19.92
N GLU A 344 5.09 9.51 19.67
CA GLU A 344 6.28 10.04 20.33
C GLU A 344 6.51 11.53 19.99
N PHE A 345 6.17 11.94 18.76
CA PHE A 345 6.27 13.34 18.33
C PHE A 345 5.10 14.20 18.80
N LEU A 346 3.96 13.60 19.02
CA LEU A 346 2.74 14.28 19.44
C LEU A 346 2.67 14.47 20.96
N GLN A 347 3.64 13.97 21.72
CA GLN A 347 3.72 14.07 23.18
C GLN A 347 2.39 13.71 23.88
N ASN A 348 1.78 12.59 23.49
CA ASN A 348 0.46 12.13 23.97
C ASN A 348 -0.72 13.08 23.67
N ARG A 349 -0.55 14.06 22.76
CA ARG A 349 -1.63 14.95 22.32
C ARG A 349 -2.67 14.26 21.42
N ILE A 350 -2.40 13.02 21.01
CA ILE A 350 -3.37 12.18 20.28
C ILE A 350 -3.63 10.96 21.15
N GLU A 351 -4.80 10.92 21.77
CA GLU A 351 -5.35 9.63 22.18
C GLU A 351 -5.67 8.84 20.91
N PRO A 352 -5.18 7.57 20.79
CA PRO A 352 -5.71 6.71 19.75
C PRO A 352 -7.21 6.64 19.97
N VAL A 353 -7.99 6.81 18.92
CA VAL A 353 -9.38 6.36 18.95
C VAL A 353 -9.30 4.94 19.50
N LYS A 354 -9.81 4.73 20.72
CA LYS A 354 -9.96 3.38 21.26
C LYS A 354 -10.93 2.72 20.30
N LEU A 355 -10.41 1.97 19.35
CA LEU A 355 -11.20 1.06 18.56
C LEU A 355 -11.81 0.09 19.58
N GLN A 356 -13.04 0.34 20.02
CA GLN A 356 -13.84 -0.67 20.70
C GLN A 356 -14.18 -1.70 19.64
N TRP A 357 -13.34 -2.69 19.52
CA TRP A 357 -13.58 -3.83 18.67
C TRP A 357 -13.78 -5.06 19.55
N PRO A 358 -14.81 -5.84 19.30
CA PRO A 358 -15.97 -5.54 18.45
C PRO A 358 -16.89 -4.52 19.15
N PRO A 359 -17.74 -3.78 18.40
CA PRO A 359 -18.81 -3.02 19.04
C PRO A 359 -19.56 -4.02 19.93
N LYS A 360 -19.90 -3.63 21.16
CA LYS A 360 -20.80 -4.43 21.97
C LYS A 360 -22.08 -4.60 21.16
N VAL A 361 -22.23 -5.73 20.50
CA VAL A 361 -23.47 -6.08 19.81
C VAL A 361 -24.45 -6.29 20.93
N ASP A 362 -25.47 -5.46 20.98
CA ASP A 362 -26.61 -5.70 21.84
C ASP A 362 -27.31 -6.94 21.27
N ASN A 363 -27.04 -8.08 21.87
CA ASN A 363 -27.57 -9.38 21.46
C ASN A 363 -29.13 -9.44 21.49
N ASN A 364 -29.78 -8.38 21.98
CA ASN A 364 -31.25 -8.33 22.07
C ASN A 364 -31.97 -8.00 20.74
N HIS A 365 -31.23 -7.66 19.66
CA HIS A 365 -31.85 -7.31 18.38
C HIS A 365 -31.74 -8.37 17.30
N PHE A 366 -30.97 -9.43 17.48
CA PHE A 366 -30.96 -10.56 16.57
C PHE A 366 -32.00 -11.60 17.03
N LYS A 367 -33.27 -11.38 16.69
CA LYS A 367 -34.20 -12.50 16.58
C LYS A 367 -33.73 -13.38 15.45
N ASN A 368 -33.88 -14.70 15.64
CA ASN A 368 -33.53 -15.81 14.73
C ASN A 368 -33.91 -15.64 13.25
N ASP A 369 -33.55 -14.55 12.61
CA ASP A 369 -33.76 -14.33 11.20
C ASP A 369 -32.57 -14.93 10.46
N ASP A 370 -32.85 -15.97 9.72
CA ASP A 370 -32.13 -16.65 8.68
C ASP A 370 -30.65 -16.22 8.51
N LEU A 371 -29.78 -16.82 9.33
CA LEU A 371 -28.33 -16.60 9.31
C LEU A 371 -27.71 -17.02 7.96
N SER A 372 -28.42 -17.84 7.15
CA SER A 372 -27.97 -18.25 5.82
C SER A 372 -27.69 -17.07 4.89
N LYS A 373 -28.36 -15.92 5.10
CA LYS A 373 -28.11 -14.67 4.37
C LYS A 373 -26.72 -14.04 4.64
N PHE A 374 -26.07 -14.46 5.72
CA PHE A 374 -24.78 -13.93 6.12
C PHE A 374 -23.63 -14.93 5.88
N THR A 375 -23.93 -16.10 5.31
CA THR A 375 -22.90 -17.05 4.91
C THR A 375 -22.16 -16.51 3.69
N GLY A 376 -20.83 -16.66 3.67
CA GLY A 376 -20.03 -16.21 2.55
C GLY A 376 -18.58 -15.97 2.91
N ILE A 377 -17.84 -15.42 1.94
CA ILE A 377 -16.45 -15.03 2.13
C ILE A 377 -16.40 -13.52 2.36
N TYR A 378 -15.90 -13.13 3.52
CA TYR A 378 -15.74 -11.73 3.88
C TYR A 378 -14.26 -11.37 3.89
N GLY A 379 -13.92 -10.21 3.36
CA GLY A 379 -12.57 -9.67 3.36
C GLY A 379 -12.39 -8.52 4.33
N SER A 380 -11.24 -8.47 5.00
CA SER A 380 -10.82 -7.35 5.82
C SER A 380 -9.41 -6.92 5.43
N LEU A 381 -9.17 -5.62 5.36
CA LEU A 381 -7.84 -5.06 5.08
C LEU A 381 -6.78 -5.45 6.13
N GLU A 382 -7.21 -5.76 7.36
CA GLU A 382 -6.31 -6.10 8.47
C GLU A 382 -6.24 -7.61 8.77
N MET A 383 -7.31 -8.34 8.47
CA MET A 383 -7.47 -9.74 8.89
C MET A 383 -7.42 -10.73 7.73
N GLY A 384 -7.31 -10.25 6.49
CA GLY A 384 -7.45 -11.11 5.33
C GLY A 384 -8.91 -11.55 5.12
N ASN A 385 -9.10 -12.59 4.33
CA ASN A 385 -10.43 -13.16 4.08
C ASN A 385 -10.79 -14.14 5.18
N PHE A 386 -12.03 -14.09 5.64
CA PHE A 386 -12.61 -15.09 6.54
C PHE A 386 -13.92 -15.60 5.99
N ASN A 387 -14.19 -16.86 6.24
CA ASN A 387 -15.43 -17.50 5.83
C ASN A 387 -16.41 -17.49 7.01
N VAL A 388 -17.66 -17.16 6.74
CA VAL A 388 -18.77 -17.38 7.66
C VAL A 388 -19.51 -18.61 7.18
N PHE A 389 -19.56 -19.61 8.05
CA PHE A 389 -20.32 -20.86 7.82
C PHE A 389 -21.57 -20.82 8.68
N GLU A 390 -22.60 -21.55 8.25
CA GLU A 390 -23.81 -21.78 9.06
C GLU A 390 -23.50 -22.47 10.39
#